data_aece32a443778bef0fd61083ec64bd08
#
_entry.id   aece32a443778bef0fd61083ec64bd08
#
_cell.length_a   1.000
_cell.length_b   1.000
_cell.length_c   1.000
_cell.angle_alpha   90.00
_cell.angle_beta   90.00
_cell.angle_gamma   90.00
#
_symmetry.space_group_name_H-M   'P 1'
#
loop_
_entity.id
_entity.type
_entity.pdbx_description
1 polymer ?
#
loop_
_entity_poly.entity_id
_entity_poly.type
_entity_poly.pdbx_seq_one_letter_code
_entity_poly.pdbx_strand_id
1 'polypeptide(L)'
;MAVIGVQTGGVTQIYGIDGAYRIIKEAGFDAVDANLDELMPYRAIAHKEHVPAFDAEGEESLKYFQPWKDAAEKYGVLNSQAHAPFPSWLAEDDGYNEYLMRMLEKTIAGCAYIGCPRLIIHPFFNGYDQAVSAQEEWERNIDRYTRLIPAAKKHGVMICLENMFTRHRGKIYTACCSDFDVTCRYIDKLNEIAGKEIFGFCLDTGHALLLGKDIKRIMEQLGSRIQAFHIHDNNGIDDQHIAPYMGILDWNRFMEGLKAIDYHGALSFETYAAVSTFDPALAPHVLRLIAQTGRMFAERAGV
;
A
#
# COMPACT_ATOMS: atom_id res chain seq x y z
N MET A 1 16.07 -10.43 -11.74
CA MET A 1 16.10 -9.00 -11.35
C MET A 1 14.75 -8.67 -10.74
N ALA A 2 14.75 -7.94 -9.63
CA ALA A 2 13.52 -7.53 -8.97
C ALA A 2 12.60 -6.73 -9.91
N VAL A 3 11.30 -6.85 -9.70
CA VAL A 3 10.28 -6.04 -10.37
C VAL A 3 10.29 -4.65 -9.73
N ILE A 4 10.39 -3.61 -10.54
CA ILE A 4 10.33 -2.23 -10.06
C ILE A 4 8.97 -1.64 -10.37
N GLY A 5 8.26 -1.24 -9.31
CA GLY A 5 6.92 -0.69 -9.37
C GLY A 5 6.84 0.75 -8.86
N VAL A 6 5.73 1.41 -9.16
CA VAL A 6 5.41 2.74 -8.62
C VAL A 6 3.92 2.86 -8.38
N GLN A 7 3.52 3.56 -7.31
CA GLN A 7 2.11 3.87 -7.06
C GLN A 7 1.59 4.83 -8.13
N THR A 8 0.37 4.58 -8.59
CA THR A 8 -0.25 5.39 -9.66
C THR A 8 -0.75 6.75 -9.17
N GLY A 9 -0.91 6.95 -7.86
CA GLY A 9 -1.29 8.24 -7.27
C GLY A 9 -0.39 9.38 -7.74
N GLY A 10 -0.97 10.56 -7.95
CA GLY A 10 -0.27 11.70 -8.52
C GLY A 10 -0.07 11.63 -10.05
N VAL A 11 0.20 10.45 -10.61
CA VAL A 11 0.38 10.27 -12.07
C VAL A 11 -0.96 10.19 -12.77
N THR A 12 -1.90 9.40 -12.25
CA THR A 12 -3.26 9.29 -12.79
C THR A 12 -4.03 10.59 -12.72
N GLN A 13 -3.81 11.40 -11.70
CA GLN A 13 -4.42 12.73 -11.59
C GLN A 13 -3.98 13.69 -12.70
N ILE A 14 -2.76 13.50 -13.23
CA ILE A 14 -2.21 14.32 -14.31
C ILE A 14 -2.61 13.79 -15.69
N TYR A 15 -2.56 12.46 -15.89
CA TYR A 15 -2.62 11.85 -17.21
C TYR A 15 -3.79 10.88 -17.41
N GLY A 16 -4.66 10.69 -16.41
CA GLY A 16 -5.63 9.60 -16.39
C GLY A 16 -4.98 8.22 -16.32
N ILE A 17 -5.77 7.16 -16.17
CA ILE A 17 -5.25 5.79 -15.98
C ILE A 17 -4.44 5.34 -17.19
N ASP A 18 -4.96 5.45 -18.41
CA ASP A 18 -4.28 5.03 -19.64
C ASP A 18 -2.94 5.78 -19.83
N GLY A 19 -2.97 7.12 -19.67
CA GLY A 19 -1.76 7.94 -19.78
C GLY A 19 -0.73 7.65 -18.70
N ALA A 20 -1.16 7.37 -17.48
CA ALA A 20 -0.27 7.02 -16.36
C ALA A 20 0.50 5.74 -16.65
N TYR A 21 -0.19 4.65 -17.06
CA TYR A 21 0.48 3.38 -17.38
C TYR A 21 1.47 3.52 -18.53
N ARG A 22 1.11 4.30 -19.56
CA ARG A 22 2.02 4.60 -20.67
C ARG A 22 3.31 5.28 -20.17
N ILE A 23 3.18 6.37 -19.40
CA ILE A 23 4.32 7.16 -18.93
C ILE A 23 5.17 6.36 -17.93
N ILE A 24 4.55 5.59 -17.04
CA ILE A 24 5.22 4.68 -16.11
C ILE A 24 6.05 3.64 -16.88
N LYS A 25 5.48 3.05 -17.93
CA LYS A 25 6.23 2.12 -18.80
C LYS A 25 7.40 2.78 -19.50
N GLU A 26 7.17 3.96 -20.10
CA GLU A 26 8.20 4.73 -20.79
C GLU A 26 9.32 5.21 -19.85
N ALA A 27 9.02 5.40 -18.57
CA ALA A 27 10.00 5.72 -17.52
C ALA A 27 10.86 4.52 -17.11
N GLY A 28 10.47 3.28 -17.45
CA GLY A 28 11.25 2.07 -17.20
C GLY A 28 10.78 1.23 -16.01
N PHE A 29 9.56 1.43 -15.52
CA PHE A 29 8.95 0.54 -14.52
C PHE A 29 8.40 -0.73 -15.16
N ASP A 30 8.36 -1.81 -14.38
CA ASP A 30 7.76 -3.10 -14.76
C ASP A 30 6.33 -3.22 -14.29
N ALA A 31 6.00 -2.54 -13.19
CA ALA A 31 4.75 -2.71 -12.47
C ALA A 31 4.21 -1.39 -11.91
N VAL A 32 2.96 -1.46 -11.50
CA VAL A 32 2.32 -0.42 -10.70
C VAL A 32 1.80 -0.98 -9.38
N ASP A 33 1.67 -0.08 -8.44
CA ASP A 33 0.78 -0.14 -7.29
C ASP A 33 -0.47 0.68 -7.64
N ALA A 34 -1.57 0.00 -7.90
CA ALA A 34 -2.79 0.65 -8.34
C ALA A 34 -3.47 1.36 -7.15
N ASN A 35 -3.45 2.70 -7.15
CA ASN A 35 -4.19 3.47 -6.15
C ASN A 35 -5.70 3.46 -6.47
N LEU A 36 -6.47 2.73 -5.67
CA LEU A 36 -7.90 2.56 -5.85
C LEU A 36 -8.74 3.63 -5.12
N ASP A 37 -8.11 4.62 -4.46
CA ASP A 37 -8.79 5.83 -3.96
C ASP A 37 -9.55 6.56 -5.08
N GLU A 38 -9.16 6.36 -6.34
CA GLU A 38 -9.87 6.91 -7.49
C GLU A 38 -11.32 6.41 -7.62
N LEU A 39 -11.60 5.19 -7.14
CA LEU A 39 -12.95 4.64 -7.12
C LEU A 39 -13.79 5.16 -5.94
N MET A 40 -13.14 5.51 -4.84
CA MET A 40 -13.76 6.05 -3.64
C MET A 40 -12.80 6.98 -2.91
N PRO A 41 -12.75 8.27 -3.30
CA PRO A 41 -11.84 9.25 -2.71
C PRO A 41 -12.10 9.47 -1.23
N TYR A 42 -11.05 9.86 -0.48
CA TYR A 42 -11.13 10.23 0.93
C TYR A 42 -12.35 11.09 1.29
N ARG A 43 -12.65 12.08 0.44
CA ARG A 43 -13.81 12.97 0.65
C ARG A 43 -15.13 12.21 0.66
N ALA A 44 -15.32 11.26 -0.25
CA ALA A 44 -16.55 10.46 -0.30
C ALA A 44 -16.73 9.66 1.00
N ILE A 45 -15.66 9.05 1.49
CA ILE A 45 -15.67 8.31 2.77
C ILE A 45 -15.95 9.26 3.94
N ALA A 46 -15.25 10.40 4.01
CA ALA A 46 -15.45 11.38 5.08
C ALA A 46 -16.87 11.94 5.16
N HIS A 47 -17.55 12.03 4.00
CA HIS A 47 -18.96 12.46 3.92
C HIS A 47 -19.94 11.28 3.93
N LYS A 48 -19.47 10.05 4.12
CA LYS A 48 -20.29 8.83 4.16
C LYS A 48 -21.12 8.63 2.88
N GLU A 49 -20.52 8.98 1.74
CA GLU A 49 -21.17 8.84 0.44
C GLU A 49 -21.13 7.37 -0.02
N HIS A 50 -22.16 6.96 -0.73
CA HIS A 50 -22.19 5.74 -1.50
C HIS A 50 -21.72 6.04 -2.93
N VAL A 51 -20.95 5.15 -3.51
CA VAL A 51 -20.40 5.34 -4.86
C VAL A 51 -20.79 4.19 -5.80
N PRO A 52 -21.08 4.48 -7.08
CA PRO A 52 -21.57 3.48 -8.02
C PRO A 52 -20.69 2.23 -8.12
N ALA A 53 -19.35 2.38 -8.00
CA ALA A 53 -18.41 1.27 -8.07
C ALA A 53 -18.64 0.21 -6.98
N PHE A 54 -19.07 0.64 -5.79
CA PHE A 54 -19.29 -0.23 -4.64
C PHE A 54 -20.77 -0.45 -4.31
N ASP A 55 -21.68 0.26 -4.97
CA ASP A 55 -23.11 -0.04 -4.95
C ASP A 55 -23.50 -1.10 -5.98
N ALA A 56 -22.80 -1.16 -7.12
CA ALA A 56 -23.00 -2.18 -8.14
C ALA A 56 -22.68 -3.60 -7.63
N GLU A 57 -23.40 -4.60 -8.15
CA GLU A 57 -23.23 -5.99 -7.74
C GLU A 57 -22.67 -6.88 -8.86
N GLY A 58 -22.01 -7.99 -8.48
CA GLY A 58 -21.54 -9.00 -9.40
C GLY A 58 -20.57 -8.45 -10.46
N GLU A 59 -20.77 -8.83 -11.72
CA GLU A 59 -19.92 -8.41 -12.84
C GLU A 59 -19.99 -6.90 -13.12
N GLU A 60 -21.10 -6.26 -12.75
CA GLU A 60 -21.24 -4.82 -12.96
C GLU A 60 -20.24 -4.02 -12.13
N SER A 61 -19.95 -4.46 -10.89
CA SER A 61 -18.93 -3.81 -10.06
C SER A 61 -17.52 -3.93 -10.66
N LEU A 62 -17.22 -5.02 -11.37
CA LEU A 62 -15.91 -5.24 -11.98
C LEU A 62 -15.63 -4.31 -13.17
N LYS A 63 -16.68 -3.79 -13.84
CA LYS A 63 -16.51 -2.83 -14.95
C LYS A 63 -15.81 -1.55 -14.52
N TYR A 64 -15.94 -1.15 -13.26
CA TYR A 64 -15.24 0.01 -12.71
C TYR A 64 -13.73 -0.19 -12.61
N PHE A 65 -13.26 -1.44 -12.57
CA PHE A 65 -11.83 -1.79 -12.57
C PHE A 65 -11.26 -2.01 -13.98
N GLN A 66 -12.12 -2.06 -15.02
CA GLN A 66 -11.70 -2.30 -16.41
C GLN A 66 -10.59 -1.36 -16.89
N PRO A 67 -10.60 -0.04 -16.61
CA PRO A 67 -9.54 0.86 -17.07
C PRO A 67 -8.13 0.46 -16.65
N TRP A 68 -7.95 -0.08 -15.43
CA TRP A 68 -6.64 -0.57 -14.95
C TRP A 68 -6.23 -1.84 -15.69
N LYS A 69 -7.17 -2.74 -15.96
CA LYS A 69 -6.91 -3.96 -16.71
C LYS A 69 -6.48 -3.64 -18.14
N ASP A 70 -7.25 -2.82 -18.84
CA ASP A 70 -6.97 -2.44 -20.22
C ASP A 70 -5.62 -1.75 -20.36
N ALA A 71 -5.29 -0.84 -19.44
CA ALA A 71 -4.02 -0.14 -19.45
C ALA A 71 -2.85 -1.08 -19.15
N ALA A 72 -2.98 -1.99 -18.19
CA ALA A 72 -1.96 -2.99 -17.88
C ALA A 72 -1.66 -3.89 -19.08
N GLU A 73 -2.70 -4.43 -19.73
CA GLU A 73 -2.58 -5.27 -20.91
C GLU A 73 -1.98 -4.49 -22.10
N LYS A 74 -2.47 -3.29 -22.36
CA LYS A 74 -2.04 -2.43 -23.47
C LYS A 74 -0.57 -2.07 -23.43
N TYR A 75 -0.05 -1.76 -22.26
CA TYR A 75 1.33 -1.30 -22.10
C TYR A 75 2.29 -2.37 -21.58
N GLY A 76 1.80 -3.57 -21.26
CA GLY A 76 2.61 -4.64 -20.69
C GLY A 76 3.22 -4.26 -19.36
N VAL A 77 2.42 -3.66 -18.47
CA VAL A 77 2.78 -3.28 -17.09
C VAL A 77 2.00 -4.17 -16.13
N LEU A 78 2.66 -4.70 -15.12
CA LEU A 78 2.01 -5.56 -14.12
C LEU A 78 1.28 -4.70 -13.07
N ASN A 79 0.12 -5.15 -12.61
CA ASN A 79 -0.47 -4.68 -11.35
C ASN A 79 0.14 -5.55 -10.23
N SER A 80 1.29 -5.18 -9.68
CA SER A 80 2.00 -6.02 -8.70
C SER A 80 1.37 -5.97 -7.31
N GLN A 81 0.79 -4.85 -6.97
CA GLN A 81 0.04 -4.58 -5.75
C GLN A 81 -0.97 -3.45 -6.01
N ALA A 82 -1.91 -3.27 -5.09
CA ALA A 82 -2.88 -2.19 -5.12
C ALA A 82 -3.13 -1.66 -3.72
N HIS A 83 -3.45 -0.39 -3.60
CA HIS A 83 -3.87 0.26 -2.36
C HIS A 83 -5.39 0.38 -2.31
N ALA A 84 -6.02 -0.16 -1.25
CA ALA A 84 -7.46 -0.04 -1.04
C ALA A 84 -7.85 1.41 -0.73
N PRO A 85 -9.09 1.83 -1.03
CA PRO A 85 -9.59 3.15 -0.64
C PRO A 85 -9.39 3.43 0.85
N PHE A 86 -8.89 4.65 1.15
CA PHE A 86 -8.59 5.11 2.49
C PHE A 86 -9.45 6.33 2.88
N PRO A 87 -9.91 6.40 4.14
CA PRO A 87 -9.77 5.41 5.22
C PRO A 87 -10.68 4.20 5.01
N SER A 88 -10.19 3.04 5.38
CA SER A 88 -10.96 1.79 5.29
C SER A 88 -11.87 1.55 6.50
N TRP A 89 -11.94 2.52 7.41
CA TRP A 89 -12.72 2.50 8.66
C TRP A 89 -12.98 3.92 9.18
N LEU A 90 -14.15 4.15 9.77
CA LEU A 90 -14.47 5.37 10.51
C LEU A 90 -14.77 5.03 11.97
N ALA A 91 -14.21 5.81 12.91
CA ALA A 91 -14.53 5.67 14.32
C ALA A 91 -16.01 5.94 14.57
N GLU A 92 -16.62 5.15 15.46
CA GLU A 92 -17.99 5.34 15.95
C GLU A 92 -19.11 5.34 14.89
N ASP A 93 -18.89 4.63 13.76
CA ASP A 93 -19.91 4.49 12.70
C ASP A 93 -20.04 3.07 12.18
N ASP A 94 -20.64 2.20 12.98
CA ASP A 94 -20.80 0.80 12.62
C ASP A 94 -21.62 0.59 11.33
N GLY A 95 -22.64 1.44 11.11
CA GLY A 95 -23.48 1.33 9.92
C GLY A 95 -22.72 1.59 8.62
N TYR A 96 -21.92 2.66 8.59
CA TYR A 96 -21.11 2.96 7.41
C TYR A 96 -19.89 2.04 7.30
N ASN A 97 -19.36 1.58 8.42
CA ASN A 97 -18.29 0.58 8.41
C ASN A 97 -18.70 -0.76 7.77
N GLU A 98 -19.97 -1.16 7.84
CA GLU A 98 -20.48 -2.31 7.07
C GLU A 98 -20.45 -2.03 5.56
N TYR A 99 -20.70 -0.80 5.13
CA TYR A 99 -20.52 -0.41 3.73
C TYR A 99 -19.05 -0.46 3.32
N LEU A 100 -18.14 0.07 4.15
CA LEU A 100 -16.70 0.00 3.90
C LEU A 100 -16.19 -1.45 3.87
N MET A 101 -16.75 -2.34 4.68
CA MET A 101 -16.39 -3.76 4.62
C MET A 101 -16.78 -4.39 3.28
N ARG A 102 -17.99 -4.12 2.77
CA ARG A 102 -18.40 -4.56 1.41
C ARG A 102 -17.53 -3.93 0.33
N MET A 103 -17.15 -2.67 0.49
CA MET A 103 -16.20 -2.01 -0.41
C MET A 103 -14.87 -2.78 -0.47
N LEU A 104 -14.30 -3.19 0.68
CA LEU A 104 -13.06 -3.97 0.72
C LEU A 104 -13.23 -5.35 0.05
N GLU A 105 -14.33 -6.04 0.27
CA GLU A 105 -14.62 -7.33 -0.40
C GLU A 105 -14.68 -7.17 -1.94
N LYS A 106 -15.34 -6.12 -2.44
CA LYS A 106 -15.40 -5.80 -3.86
C LYS A 106 -14.04 -5.36 -4.41
N THR A 107 -13.26 -4.64 -3.62
CA THR A 107 -11.88 -4.27 -3.99
C THR A 107 -10.99 -5.51 -4.14
N ILE A 108 -11.11 -6.49 -3.25
CA ILE A 108 -10.40 -7.79 -3.39
C ILE A 108 -10.79 -8.47 -4.71
N ALA A 109 -12.08 -8.51 -5.03
CA ALA A 109 -12.55 -9.07 -6.31
C ALA A 109 -12.03 -8.28 -7.52
N GLY A 110 -12.02 -6.95 -7.43
CA GLY A 110 -11.47 -6.04 -8.43
C GLY A 110 -9.97 -6.26 -8.65
N CYS A 111 -9.19 -6.44 -7.57
CA CYS A 111 -7.77 -6.77 -7.66
C CYS A 111 -7.55 -8.06 -8.46
N ALA A 112 -8.28 -9.12 -8.16
CA ALA A 112 -8.19 -10.36 -8.94
C ALA A 112 -8.54 -10.13 -10.42
N TYR A 113 -9.57 -9.31 -10.70
CA TYR A 113 -10.01 -9.00 -12.06
C TYR A 113 -8.94 -8.27 -12.89
N ILE A 114 -8.17 -7.37 -12.26
CA ILE A 114 -7.06 -6.66 -12.92
C ILE A 114 -5.73 -7.41 -12.86
N GLY A 115 -5.72 -8.65 -12.37
CA GLY A 115 -4.51 -9.48 -12.24
C GLY A 115 -3.56 -9.03 -11.13
N CYS A 116 -4.06 -8.31 -10.13
CA CYS A 116 -3.28 -7.82 -8.99
C CYS A 116 -3.29 -8.84 -7.84
N PRO A 117 -2.15 -9.42 -7.45
CA PRO A 117 -2.10 -10.48 -6.45
C PRO A 117 -2.12 -9.99 -5.00
N ARG A 118 -1.90 -8.70 -4.75
CA ARG A 118 -1.76 -8.13 -3.41
C ARG A 118 -2.58 -6.86 -3.25
N LEU A 119 -3.32 -6.77 -2.15
CA LEU A 119 -4.08 -5.57 -1.78
C LEU A 119 -3.61 -5.08 -0.43
N ILE A 120 -3.10 -3.85 -0.38
CA ILE A 120 -2.78 -3.17 0.86
C ILE A 120 -4.08 -2.63 1.46
N ILE A 121 -4.36 -2.99 2.70
CA ILE A 121 -5.49 -2.50 3.48
C ILE A 121 -4.95 -1.99 4.80
N HIS A 122 -5.09 -0.69 5.06
CA HIS A 122 -4.66 -0.11 6.32
C HIS A 122 -5.35 -0.78 7.51
N PRO A 123 -4.62 -1.08 8.60
CA PRO A 123 -5.21 -1.60 9.81
C PRO A 123 -6.14 -0.57 10.44
N PHE A 124 -7.09 -1.05 11.25
CA PHE A 124 -7.84 -0.19 12.13
C PHE A 124 -6.92 0.42 13.17
N PHE A 125 -6.94 1.72 13.30
CA PHE A 125 -6.35 2.44 14.41
C PHE A 125 -7.08 3.76 14.64
N ASN A 126 -7.12 4.20 15.90
CA ASN A 126 -7.65 5.51 16.23
C ASN A 126 -6.51 6.54 16.29
N GLY A 127 -6.84 7.80 16.03
CA GLY A 127 -5.93 8.91 16.33
C GLY A 127 -5.56 8.95 17.83
N TYR A 128 -4.48 9.64 18.17
CA TYR A 128 -3.90 9.67 19.51
C TYR A 128 -4.93 9.99 20.62
N ASP A 129 -5.80 10.98 20.38
CA ASP A 129 -6.80 11.42 21.36
C ASP A 129 -7.99 10.45 21.54
N GLN A 130 -8.14 9.50 20.63
CA GLN A 130 -9.19 8.48 20.63
C GLN A 130 -8.59 7.07 20.74
N ALA A 131 -7.33 6.97 21.22
CA ALA A 131 -6.65 5.69 21.34
C ALA A 131 -7.46 4.72 22.22
N VAL A 132 -7.66 3.53 21.72
CA VAL A 132 -8.22 2.40 22.46
C VAL A 132 -7.09 1.60 23.12
N SER A 133 -7.45 0.66 24.01
CA SER A 133 -6.43 -0.24 24.56
C SER A 133 -5.80 -1.10 23.46
N ALA A 134 -4.55 -1.52 23.68
CA ALA A 134 -3.86 -2.44 22.75
C ALA A 134 -4.64 -3.76 22.55
N GLN A 135 -5.34 -4.24 23.57
CA GLN A 135 -6.20 -5.43 23.46
C GLN A 135 -7.39 -5.16 22.55
N GLU A 136 -8.06 -4.04 22.70
CA GLU A 136 -9.20 -3.66 21.86
C GLU A 136 -8.79 -3.42 20.41
N GLU A 137 -7.66 -2.75 20.18
CA GLU A 137 -7.10 -2.56 18.82
C GLU A 137 -6.80 -3.92 18.16
N TRP A 138 -6.20 -4.85 18.92
CA TRP A 138 -5.95 -6.21 18.48
C TRP A 138 -7.23 -6.94 18.08
N GLU A 139 -8.22 -6.98 18.97
CA GLU A 139 -9.49 -7.69 18.75
C GLU A 139 -10.23 -7.15 17.53
N ARG A 140 -10.32 -5.82 17.39
CA ARG A 140 -10.99 -5.18 16.26
C ARG A 140 -10.30 -5.48 14.94
N ASN A 141 -8.95 -5.46 14.89
CA ASN A 141 -8.21 -5.80 13.67
C ASN A 141 -8.35 -7.27 13.32
N ILE A 142 -8.25 -8.18 14.29
CA ILE A 142 -8.42 -9.61 14.05
C ILE A 142 -9.84 -9.90 13.53
N ASP A 143 -10.88 -9.37 14.16
CA ASP A 143 -12.26 -9.53 13.69
C ASP A 143 -12.42 -9.05 12.25
N ARG A 144 -11.98 -7.83 11.97
CA ARG A 144 -12.13 -7.18 10.68
C ARG A 144 -11.44 -7.93 9.55
N TYR A 145 -10.15 -8.25 9.72
CA TYR A 145 -9.41 -8.97 8.70
C TYR A 145 -9.92 -10.41 8.53
N THR A 146 -10.38 -11.05 9.60
CA THR A 146 -11.01 -12.38 9.55
C THR A 146 -12.24 -12.38 8.64
N ARG A 147 -13.04 -11.34 8.66
CA ARG A 147 -14.22 -11.18 7.78
C ARG A 147 -13.85 -11.14 6.29
N LEU A 148 -12.66 -10.70 5.94
CA LEU A 148 -12.17 -10.63 4.55
C LEU A 148 -11.60 -11.96 4.03
N ILE A 149 -11.35 -12.96 4.91
CA ILE A 149 -10.76 -14.25 4.53
C ILE A 149 -11.55 -14.96 3.41
N PRO A 150 -12.89 -15.02 3.44
CA PRO A 150 -13.66 -15.68 2.38
C PRO A 150 -13.40 -15.06 1.00
N ALA A 151 -13.40 -13.72 0.91
CA ALA A 151 -13.14 -12.99 -0.33
C ALA A 151 -11.69 -13.20 -0.81
N ALA A 152 -10.71 -13.05 0.08
CA ALA A 152 -9.30 -13.25 -0.22
C ALA A 152 -9.01 -14.67 -0.75
N LYS A 153 -9.57 -15.70 -0.10
CA LYS A 153 -9.45 -17.10 -0.56
C LYS A 153 -10.12 -17.35 -1.90
N LYS A 154 -11.35 -16.85 -2.09
CA LYS A 154 -12.12 -17.02 -3.31
C LYS A 154 -11.41 -16.45 -4.51
N HIS A 155 -10.82 -15.27 -4.34
CA HIS A 155 -10.20 -14.51 -5.43
C HIS A 155 -8.68 -14.71 -5.54
N GLY A 156 -8.04 -15.38 -4.57
CA GLY A 156 -6.60 -15.61 -4.58
C GLY A 156 -5.76 -14.34 -4.40
N VAL A 157 -6.30 -13.33 -3.72
CA VAL A 157 -5.61 -12.07 -3.43
C VAL A 157 -5.09 -12.08 -2.00
N MET A 158 -3.82 -11.75 -1.83
CA MET A 158 -3.20 -11.59 -0.52
C MET A 158 -3.55 -10.20 0.04
N ILE A 159 -3.90 -10.12 1.31
CA ILE A 159 -4.10 -8.86 2.02
C ILE A 159 -2.82 -8.50 2.75
N CYS A 160 -2.29 -7.31 2.50
CA CYS A 160 -1.12 -6.80 3.19
C CYS A 160 -1.52 -5.70 4.18
N LEU A 161 -1.19 -5.91 5.47
CA LEU A 161 -1.30 -4.87 6.49
C LEU A 161 -0.12 -3.92 6.33
N GLU A 162 -0.26 -2.68 6.81
CA GLU A 162 0.78 -1.66 6.71
C GLU A 162 1.12 -1.05 8.08
N ASN A 163 2.38 -0.63 8.28
CA ASN A 163 2.79 0.08 9.49
C ASN A 163 2.31 1.53 9.48
N MET A 164 1.61 1.92 10.53
CA MET A 164 1.00 3.23 10.66
C MET A 164 1.65 4.08 11.75
N PHE A 165 1.49 5.38 11.65
CA PHE A 165 1.83 6.32 12.70
C PHE A 165 0.61 7.20 13.04
N THR A 166 0.66 7.87 14.16
CA THR A 166 -0.31 8.91 14.51
C THR A 166 0.41 10.17 14.97
N ARG A 167 -0.26 11.31 14.87
CA ARG A 167 0.31 12.59 15.22
C ARG A 167 -0.55 13.30 16.28
N HIS A 168 0.10 13.82 17.30
CA HIS A 168 -0.57 14.65 18.31
C HIS A 168 0.35 15.79 18.75
N ARG A 169 -0.15 17.02 18.70
CA ARG A 169 0.58 18.25 19.09
C ARG A 169 1.98 18.34 18.48
N GLY A 170 2.09 18.03 17.20
CA GLY A 170 3.36 18.08 16.44
C GLY A 170 4.35 16.95 16.73
N LYS A 171 4.00 15.98 17.57
CA LYS A 171 4.80 14.78 17.83
C LYS A 171 4.22 13.57 17.12
N ILE A 172 5.09 12.66 16.74
CA ILE A 172 4.75 11.41 16.08
C ILE A 172 4.77 10.28 17.11
N TYR A 173 3.78 9.41 17.02
CA TYR A 173 3.62 8.27 17.91
C TYR A 173 3.39 7.00 17.09
N THR A 174 3.82 5.89 17.63
CA THR A 174 3.55 4.55 17.08
C THR A 174 2.04 4.30 17.04
N ALA A 175 1.55 3.86 15.89
CA ALA A 175 0.19 3.38 15.71
C ALA A 175 0.18 1.90 15.34
N CYS A 176 -0.98 1.37 14.94
CA CYS A 176 -1.16 -0.04 14.63
C CYS A 176 -0.13 -0.54 13.61
N CYS A 177 0.33 -1.76 13.78
CA CYS A 177 1.32 -2.42 12.94
C CYS A 177 2.71 -1.75 12.86
N SER A 178 3.04 -0.85 13.80
CA SER A 178 4.37 -0.24 13.92
C SER A 178 5.15 -0.68 15.16
N ASP A 179 4.56 -1.54 15.99
CA ASP A 179 5.29 -2.44 16.89
C ASP A 179 5.48 -3.76 16.15
N PHE A 180 6.70 -4.01 15.67
CA PHE A 180 6.95 -5.11 14.75
C PHE A 180 6.90 -6.51 15.41
N ASP A 181 7.01 -6.62 16.74
CA ASP A 181 6.72 -7.87 17.47
C ASP A 181 5.21 -8.15 17.44
N VAL A 182 4.39 -7.13 17.64
CA VAL A 182 2.93 -7.22 17.54
C VAL A 182 2.53 -7.48 16.08
N THR A 183 3.16 -6.83 15.14
CA THR A 183 2.90 -7.00 13.69
C THR A 183 3.13 -8.44 13.24
N CYS A 184 4.25 -9.06 13.63
CA CYS A 184 4.49 -10.48 13.35
C CYS A 184 3.35 -11.36 13.89
N ARG A 185 2.91 -11.08 15.12
CA ARG A 185 1.80 -11.85 15.72
C ARG A 185 0.47 -11.63 14.99
N TYR A 186 0.19 -10.41 14.46
CA TYR A 186 -0.99 -10.16 13.63
C TYR A 186 -0.99 -11.07 12.40
N ILE A 187 0.09 -11.02 11.61
CA ILE A 187 0.20 -11.79 10.37
C ILE A 187 0.10 -13.29 10.64
N ASP A 188 0.83 -13.79 11.64
CA ASP A 188 0.84 -15.20 11.99
C ASP A 188 -0.54 -15.66 12.45
N LYS A 189 -1.22 -14.86 13.30
CA LYS A 189 -2.56 -15.20 13.81
C LYS A 189 -3.61 -15.19 12.72
N LEU A 190 -3.58 -14.22 11.82
CA LEU A 190 -4.53 -14.13 10.70
C LEU A 190 -4.32 -15.29 9.72
N ASN A 191 -3.09 -15.69 9.43
CA ASN A 191 -2.78 -16.84 8.59
C ASN A 191 -3.17 -18.18 9.28
N GLU A 192 -2.99 -18.28 10.61
CA GLU A 192 -3.50 -19.42 11.41
C GLU A 192 -5.02 -19.56 11.29
N ILE A 193 -5.77 -18.46 11.50
CA ILE A 193 -7.24 -18.44 11.36
C ILE A 193 -7.65 -18.80 9.94
N ALA A 194 -6.95 -18.25 8.96
CA ALA A 194 -7.20 -18.55 7.55
C ALA A 194 -6.84 -19.99 7.17
N GLY A 195 -5.94 -20.66 7.90
CA GLY A 195 -5.42 -21.98 7.51
C GLY A 195 -4.63 -21.95 6.19
N LYS A 196 -4.16 -20.78 5.76
CA LYS A 196 -3.42 -20.54 4.54
C LYS A 196 -2.70 -19.19 4.62
N GLU A 197 -1.53 -19.06 3.99
CA GLU A 197 -0.83 -17.79 3.86
C GLU A 197 -1.55 -16.89 2.85
N ILE A 198 -2.41 -16.01 3.35
CA ILE A 198 -3.16 -14.99 2.57
C ILE A 198 -3.05 -13.61 3.18
N PHE A 199 -2.33 -13.48 4.30
CA PHE A 199 -1.98 -12.21 4.90
C PHE A 199 -0.48 -12.02 4.86
N GLY A 200 -0.06 -10.83 4.45
CA GLY A 200 1.32 -10.37 4.43
C GLY A 200 1.43 -8.98 5.00
N PHE A 201 2.60 -8.40 4.83
CA PHE A 201 2.92 -7.06 5.31
C PHE A 201 3.41 -6.17 4.17
N CYS A 202 2.90 -4.97 4.11
CA CYS A 202 3.46 -3.87 3.33
C CYS A 202 4.33 -3.04 4.28
N LEU A 203 5.63 -3.00 4.03
CA LEU A 203 6.52 -2.15 4.81
C LEU A 203 6.62 -0.78 4.15
N ASP A 204 6.03 0.22 4.82
CA ASP A 204 6.20 1.62 4.48
C ASP A 204 7.48 2.15 5.12
N THR A 205 8.43 2.57 4.27
CA THR A 205 9.75 3.02 4.68
C THR A 205 9.73 4.40 5.32
N GLY A 206 8.85 5.28 4.85
CA GLY A 206 8.71 6.63 5.38
C GLY A 206 8.03 6.65 6.74
N HIS A 207 6.99 5.84 6.95
CA HIS A 207 6.37 5.68 8.26
C HIS A 207 7.36 5.10 9.30
N ALA A 208 8.19 4.14 8.90
CA ALA A 208 9.24 3.60 9.75
C ALA A 208 10.29 4.67 10.11
N LEU A 209 10.66 5.52 9.15
CA LEU A 209 11.59 6.63 9.35
C LEU A 209 11.03 7.67 10.32
N LEU A 210 9.76 8.07 10.18
CA LEU A 210 9.08 9.00 11.09
C LEU A 210 9.10 8.54 12.54
N LEU A 211 9.07 7.22 12.76
CA LEU A 211 9.14 6.61 14.08
C LEU A 211 10.59 6.38 14.57
N GLY A 212 11.60 6.84 13.81
CA GLY A 212 13.01 6.68 14.15
C GLY A 212 13.47 5.22 14.19
N LYS A 213 12.84 4.34 13.43
CA LYS A 213 13.14 2.91 13.43
C LYS A 213 14.26 2.56 12.44
N ASP A 214 15.10 1.58 12.78
CA ASP A 214 16.13 1.06 11.88
C ASP A 214 15.49 0.12 10.83
N ILE A 215 15.46 0.55 9.59
CA ILE A 215 14.79 -0.15 8.50
C ILE A 215 15.31 -1.58 8.28
N LYS A 216 16.63 -1.81 8.38
CA LYS A 216 17.22 -3.15 8.25
C LYS A 216 16.72 -4.09 9.34
N ARG A 217 16.73 -3.63 10.61
CA ARG A 217 16.26 -4.45 11.74
C ARG A 217 14.80 -4.81 11.62
N ILE A 218 13.98 -3.87 11.16
CA ILE A 218 12.56 -4.14 10.86
C ILE A 218 12.44 -5.25 9.82
N MET A 219 13.19 -5.14 8.72
CA MET A 219 13.14 -6.13 7.65
C MET A 219 13.59 -7.51 8.13
N GLU A 220 14.69 -7.58 8.87
CA GLU A 220 15.18 -8.84 9.45
C GLU A 220 14.16 -9.47 10.43
N GLN A 221 13.44 -8.65 11.20
CA GLN A 221 12.43 -9.10 12.16
C GLN A 221 11.17 -9.62 11.46
N LEU A 222 10.67 -8.92 10.45
CA LEU A 222 9.49 -9.30 9.68
C LEU A 222 9.77 -10.49 8.75
N GLY A 223 10.96 -10.54 8.15
CA GLY A 223 11.39 -11.61 7.26
C GLY A 223 10.44 -11.82 6.08
N SER A 224 10.06 -13.06 5.82
CA SER A 224 9.15 -13.45 4.73
C SER A 224 7.72 -12.92 4.86
N ARG A 225 7.35 -12.32 5.97
CA ARG A 225 6.05 -11.66 6.12
C ARG A 225 5.93 -10.40 5.26
N ILE A 226 7.08 -9.79 4.88
CA ILE A 226 7.08 -8.66 3.94
C ILE A 226 6.74 -9.18 2.54
N GLN A 227 5.60 -8.75 2.04
CA GLN A 227 5.06 -9.14 0.73
C GLN A 227 4.88 -7.96 -0.22
N ALA A 228 4.92 -6.74 0.31
CA ALA A 228 4.80 -5.49 -0.41
C ALA A 228 5.67 -4.42 0.25
N PHE A 229 5.98 -3.37 -0.50
CA PHE A 229 6.63 -2.17 -0.01
C PHE A 229 5.89 -0.92 -0.48
N HIS A 230 5.88 0.11 0.40
CA HIS A 230 5.73 1.50 0.04
C HIS A 230 7.07 2.19 0.28
N ILE A 231 7.83 2.38 -0.81
CA ILE A 231 9.19 2.93 -0.73
C ILE A 231 9.11 4.42 -1.01
N HIS A 232 9.40 5.22 -0.01
CA HIS A 232 9.57 6.67 -0.14
C HIS A 232 10.47 7.22 0.96
N ASP A 233 10.86 8.47 0.82
CA ASP A 233 11.69 9.20 1.76
C ASP A 233 10.92 10.35 2.40
N ASN A 234 11.42 10.87 3.50
CA ASN A 234 10.94 12.08 4.15
C ASN A 234 12.03 12.73 5.01
N ASN A 235 11.71 13.87 5.62
CA ASN A 235 12.62 14.64 6.47
C ASN A 235 12.68 14.16 7.93
N GLY A 236 12.02 13.03 8.28
CA GLY A 236 11.90 12.53 9.65
C GLY A 236 10.88 13.28 10.52
N ILE A 237 10.15 14.23 9.95
CA ILE A 237 9.15 15.06 10.65
C ILE A 237 7.78 14.95 9.97
N ASP A 238 7.75 15.05 8.65
CA ASP A 238 6.54 15.04 7.84
C ASP A 238 6.53 13.85 6.88
N ASP A 239 5.35 13.27 6.70
CA ASP A 239 5.12 12.19 5.75
C ASP A 239 5.06 12.75 4.33
N GLN A 240 6.23 12.87 3.71
CA GLN A 240 6.39 13.68 2.50
C GLN A 240 6.24 12.89 1.20
N HIS A 241 6.33 11.56 1.20
CA HIS A 241 6.28 10.72 -0.01
C HIS A 241 7.17 11.23 -1.15
N ILE A 242 8.39 11.66 -0.79
CA ILE A 242 9.41 12.14 -1.75
C ILE A 242 10.29 10.98 -2.26
N ALA A 243 11.01 11.22 -3.34
CA ALA A 243 11.88 10.20 -3.92
C ALA A 243 13.06 9.85 -2.99
N PRO A 244 13.60 8.62 -3.08
CA PRO A 244 14.81 8.25 -2.36
C PRO A 244 15.95 9.23 -2.56
N TYR A 245 16.74 9.47 -1.50
CA TYR A 245 17.82 10.46 -1.41
C TYR A 245 17.38 11.93 -1.36
N MET A 246 16.09 12.22 -1.40
CA MET A 246 15.58 13.58 -1.17
C MET A 246 15.29 13.87 0.31
N GLY A 247 15.25 12.84 1.15
CA GLY A 247 15.07 12.89 2.59
C GLY A 247 16.30 12.37 3.35
N ILE A 248 16.05 11.70 4.47
CA ILE A 248 17.10 11.29 5.41
C ILE A 248 17.16 9.77 5.69
N LEU A 249 16.38 8.95 4.97
CA LEU A 249 16.41 7.50 5.16
C LEU A 249 17.78 6.92 4.76
N ASP A 250 18.30 6.00 5.56
CA ASP A 250 19.56 5.30 5.25
C ASP A 250 19.31 4.19 4.21
N TRP A 251 19.49 4.52 2.95
CA TRP A 251 19.28 3.61 1.83
C TRP A 251 20.29 2.47 1.78
N ASN A 252 21.47 2.60 2.41
CA ASN A 252 22.39 1.48 2.52
C ASN A 252 21.80 0.41 3.47
N ARG A 253 21.24 0.84 4.60
CA ARG A 253 20.53 -0.05 5.53
C ARG A 253 19.32 -0.72 4.87
N PHE A 254 18.59 -0.01 4.03
CA PHE A 254 17.48 -0.59 3.25
C PHE A 254 17.97 -1.70 2.31
N MET A 255 19.02 -1.45 1.51
CA MET A 255 19.59 -2.45 0.60
C MET A 255 20.16 -3.66 1.35
N GLU A 256 20.85 -3.43 2.49
CA GLU A 256 21.29 -4.52 3.37
C GLU A 256 20.12 -5.35 3.90
N GLY A 257 19.01 -4.70 4.24
CA GLY A 257 17.77 -5.37 4.67
C GLY A 257 17.17 -6.23 3.55
N LEU A 258 17.04 -5.71 2.32
CA LEU A 258 16.58 -6.48 1.15
C LEU A 258 17.39 -7.77 0.98
N LYS A 259 18.72 -7.64 1.03
CA LYS A 259 19.64 -8.78 0.93
C LYS A 259 19.45 -9.77 2.08
N ALA A 260 19.30 -9.26 3.32
CA ALA A 260 19.20 -10.11 4.51
C ALA A 260 17.95 -10.99 4.51
N ILE A 261 16.85 -10.52 3.93
CA ILE A 261 15.58 -11.26 3.84
C ILE A 261 15.40 -11.99 2.51
N ASP A 262 16.38 -11.91 1.59
CA ASP A 262 16.31 -12.51 0.24
C ASP A 262 15.01 -12.14 -0.48
N TYR A 263 14.73 -10.83 -0.57
CA TYR A 263 13.44 -10.34 -1.06
C TYR A 263 13.32 -10.47 -2.58
N HIS A 264 12.25 -11.14 -3.03
CA HIS A 264 11.98 -11.37 -4.47
C HIS A 264 10.69 -10.73 -4.98
N GLY A 265 10.02 -9.91 -4.16
CA GLY A 265 8.82 -9.18 -4.55
C GLY A 265 9.10 -7.91 -5.37
N ALA A 266 8.07 -7.12 -5.59
CA ALA A 266 8.22 -5.83 -6.25
C ALA A 266 8.79 -4.78 -5.29
N LEU A 267 9.75 -3.98 -5.76
CA LEU A 267 10.16 -2.75 -5.10
C LEU A 267 9.24 -1.64 -5.59
N SER A 268 8.18 -1.36 -4.83
CA SER A 268 7.15 -0.40 -5.22
C SER A 268 7.36 0.94 -4.53
N PHE A 269 7.47 2.00 -5.34
CA PHE A 269 7.72 3.36 -4.87
C PHE A 269 6.42 4.12 -4.71
N GLU A 270 6.15 4.60 -3.50
CA GLU A 270 5.02 5.45 -3.19
C GLU A 270 5.45 6.92 -3.11
N THR A 271 5.78 7.48 -4.26
CA THR A 271 6.46 8.78 -4.39
C THR A 271 5.59 9.83 -5.10
N TYR A 272 4.28 9.82 -4.82
CA TYR A 272 3.34 10.72 -5.50
C TYR A 272 3.66 12.20 -5.32
N ALA A 273 4.17 12.61 -4.16
CA ALA A 273 4.56 13.99 -3.94
C ALA A 273 5.79 14.40 -4.76
N ALA A 274 6.76 13.49 -4.96
CA ALA A 274 7.89 13.77 -5.84
C ALA A 274 7.44 14.04 -7.27
N VAL A 275 6.39 13.35 -7.75
CA VAL A 275 5.84 13.55 -9.10
C VAL A 275 5.02 14.83 -9.20
N SER A 276 4.16 15.10 -8.20
CA SER A 276 3.21 16.22 -8.23
C SER A 276 3.83 17.58 -7.84
N THR A 277 5.03 17.61 -7.27
CA THR A 277 5.72 18.85 -6.86
C THR A 277 6.24 19.64 -8.08
N PHE A 278 6.58 18.96 -9.18
CA PHE A 278 7.10 19.57 -10.37
C PHE A 278 6.02 19.91 -11.40
N ASP A 279 6.36 20.75 -12.38
CA ASP A 279 5.49 20.94 -13.53
C ASP A 279 5.18 19.58 -14.19
N PRO A 280 3.93 19.32 -14.60
CA PRO A 280 3.54 18.05 -15.22
C PRO A 280 4.45 17.62 -16.38
N ALA A 281 5.02 18.55 -17.14
CA ALA A 281 5.96 18.24 -18.23
C ALA A 281 7.26 17.56 -17.73
N LEU A 282 7.60 17.69 -16.45
CA LEU A 282 8.78 17.09 -15.83
C LEU A 282 8.50 15.73 -15.19
N ALA A 283 7.23 15.36 -14.96
CA ALA A 283 6.86 14.09 -14.30
C ALA A 283 7.53 12.85 -14.95
N PRO A 284 7.66 12.72 -16.28
CA PRO A 284 8.35 11.58 -16.89
C PRO A 284 9.84 11.48 -16.51
N HIS A 285 10.51 12.62 -16.27
CA HIS A 285 11.90 12.65 -15.85
C HIS A 285 12.07 12.22 -14.39
N VAL A 286 11.17 12.69 -13.52
CA VAL A 286 11.12 12.29 -12.11
C VAL A 286 10.87 10.79 -11.99
N LEU A 287 9.87 10.27 -12.69
CA LEU A 287 9.56 8.84 -12.73
C LEU A 287 10.76 8.00 -13.21
N ARG A 288 11.46 8.46 -14.26
CA ARG A 288 12.66 7.77 -14.75
C ARG A 288 13.78 7.73 -13.71
N LEU A 289 14.00 8.81 -12.97
CA LEU A 289 14.97 8.84 -11.89
C LEU A 289 14.61 7.82 -10.80
N ILE A 290 13.34 7.75 -10.41
CA ILE A 290 12.86 6.79 -9.40
C ILE A 290 13.03 5.34 -9.90
N ALA A 291 12.66 5.06 -11.16
CA ALA A 291 12.83 3.72 -11.74
C ALA A 291 14.31 3.29 -11.77
N GLN A 292 15.22 4.20 -12.17
CA GLN A 292 16.66 3.94 -12.15
C GLN A 292 17.19 3.72 -10.74
N THR A 293 16.70 4.46 -9.76
CA THR A 293 17.04 4.26 -8.34
C THR A 293 16.61 2.88 -7.87
N GLY A 294 15.40 2.44 -8.23
CA GLY A 294 14.92 1.09 -7.91
C GLY A 294 15.79 -0.01 -8.52
N ARG A 295 16.19 0.13 -9.80
CA ARG A 295 17.13 -0.81 -10.44
C ARG A 295 18.47 -0.89 -9.70
N MET A 296 19.01 0.28 -9.32
CA MET A 296 20.26 0.36 -8.55
C MET A 296 20.12 -0.34 -7.18
N PHE A 297 18.99 -0.16 -6.48
CA PHE A 297 18.73 -0.82 -5.20
C PHE A 297 18.73 -2.35 -5.37
N ALA A 298 17.99 -2.85 -6.36
CA ALA A 298 17.93 -4.28 -6.67
C ALA A 298 19.33 -4.85 -6.98
N GLU A 299 20.08 -4.20 -7.86
CA GLU A 299 21.44 -4.61 -8.24
C GLU A 299 22.38 -4.67 -7.03
N ARG A 300 22.40 -3.61 -6.19
CA ARG A 300 23.28 -3.55 -5.02
C ARG A 300 22.88 -4.51 -3.91
N ALA A 301 21.58 -4.75 -3.74
CA ALA A 301 21.09 -5.76 -2.81
C ALA A 301 21.28 -7.19 -3.33
N GLY A 302 21.43 -7.38 -4.63
CA GLY A 302 21.55 -8.69 -5.25
C GLY A 302 20.22 -9.45 -5.35
N VAL A 303 19.10 -8.73 -5.55
CA VAL A 303 17.73 -9.26 -5.62
C VAL A 303 17.08 -9.03 -6.98
#